data_3d582ee38e04355a538902837383ed25
#
_entry.id   3d582ee38e04355a538902837383ed25
#
_cell.length_a   1.000
_cell.length_b   1.000
_cell.length_c   1.000
_cell.angle_alpha   90.00
_cell.angle_beta   90.00
_cell.angle_gamma   90.00
#
_symmetry.space_group_name_H-M   'P 1'
#
loop_
_entity.id
_entity.type
_entity.pdbx_description
1 polymer ?
#
loop_
_entity_poly.entity_id
_entity_poly.type
_entity_poly.pdbx_seq_one_letter_code
_entity_poly.pdbx_strand_id
1 'polypeptide(L)' 'MKEFKYTIDGKEYNVVINSVGDDNVADITVNGEEYKVQMEAP' A
#
# COMPACT_ATOMS: atom_id res chain seq x y z
N MET A 1 8.79 -4.99 -4.98
CA MET A 1 7.59 -4.29 -5.47
C MET A 1 6.47 -5.24 -5.73
N LYS A 2 5.35 -4.99 -5.13
CA LYS A 2 4.14 -5.79 -5.38
C LYS A 2 3.00 -4.85 -5.71
N GLU A 3 2.19 -5.27 -6.67
CA GLU A 3 1.07 -4.47 -7.12
C GLU A 3 -0.22 -5.25 -6.95
N PHE A 4 -1.23 -4.60 -6.40
CA PHE A 4 -2.53 -5.18 -6.21
C PHE A 4 -3.59 -4.25 -6.77
N LYS A 5 -4.66 -4.82 -7.29
CA LYS A 5 -5.79 -4.05 -7.77
C LYS A 5 -7.03 -4.49 -7.05
N TYR A 6 -7.79 -3.52 -6.57
CA TYR A 6 -9.04 -3.77 -5.87
C TYR A 6 -10.15 -2.93 -6.46
N THR A 7 -11.35 -3.47 -6.45
CA THR A 7 -12.54 -2.72 -6.84
C THR A 7 -13.49 -2.70 -5.66
N ILE A 8 -13.76 -1.50 -5.15
CA ILE A 8 -14.63 -1.31 -4.01
C ILE A 8 -15.69 -0.27 -4.39
N ASP A 9 -16.95 -0.67 -4.30
CA ASP A 9 -18.09 0.20 -4.65
C ASP A 9 -17.97 0.83 -6.04
N GLY A 10 -17.51 0.04 -7.00
CA GLY A 10 -17.35 0.49 -8.37
C GLY A 10 -16.13 1.35 -8.61
N LYS A 11 -15.29 1.54 -7.62
CA LYS A 11 -14.05 2.29 -7.78
C LYS A 11 -12.86 1.35 -7.81
N GLU A 12 -11.95 1.59 -8.74
CA GLU A 12 -10.72 0.82 -8.83
C GLU A 12 -9.64 1.47 -7.99
N TYR A 13 -8.94 0.63 -7.24
CA TYR A 13 -7.80 1.05 -6.45
C TYR A 13 -6.57 0.27 -6.88
N ASN A 14 -5.55 0.98 -7.33
CA ASN A 14 -4.25 0.39 -7.62
C ASN A 14 -3.35 0.61 -6.43
N VAL A 15 -2.95 -0.47 -5.77
CA VAL A 15 -2.11 -0.42 -4.59
C VAL A 15 -0.76 -1.02 -4.94
N VAL A 16 0.28 -0.24 -4.81
CA VAL A 16 1.65 -0.71 -5.06
C VAL A 16 2.42 -0.66 -3.76
N ILE A 17 2.95 -1.80 -3.35
CA ILE A 17 3.81 -1.86 -2.18
C ILE A 17 5.25 -1.69 -2.65
N ASN A 18 5.84 -0.54 -2.36
CA ASN A 18 7.19 -0.21 -2.79
C ASN A 18 8.24 -0.87 -1.90
N SER A 19 8.06 -0.76 -0.60
CA SER A 19 8.99 -1.37 0.35
C SER A 19 8.37 -1.43 1.73
N VAL A 20 8.97 -2.27 2.56
CA VAL A 20 8.59 -2.37 3.97
C VAL A 20 9.87 -2.18 4.77
N GLY A 21 9.88 -1.18 5.65
CA GLY A 21 11.05 -0.89 6.46
C GLY A 21 11.16 -1.80 7.67
N ASP A 22 12.33 -1.72 8.33
CA ASP A 22 12.61 -2.52 9.52
C ASP A 22 11.79 -2.10 10.73
N ASP A 23 11.22 -0.90 10.66
CA ASP A 23 10.38 -0.36 11.73
C ASP A 23 8.90 -0.64 11.48
N ASN A 24 8.59 -1.60 10.63
CA ASN A 24 7.23 -1.99 10.27
C ASN A 24 6.43 -0.89 9.58
N VAL A 25 7.13 -0.01 8.89
CA VAL A 25 6.46 1.01 8.07
C VAL A 25 6.47 0.56 6.63
N ALA A 26 5.31 0.42 6.04
CA ALA A 26 5.16 0.06 4.64
C ALA A 26 5.00 1.32 3.79
N ASP A 27 5.79 1.40 2.73
CA ASP A 27 5.69 2.49 1.77
C ASP A 27 4.81 2.00 0.62
N ILE A 28 3.61 2.54 0.54
CA ILE A 28 2.64 2.12 -0.47
C ILE A 28 2.20 3.29 -1.32
N THR A 29 1.81 2.98 -2.54
CA THR A 29 1.25 3.97 -3.45
C THR A 29 -0.17 3.51 -3.82
N VAL A 30 -1.13 4.39 -3.63
CA VAL A 30 -2.53 4.11 -3.97
C VAL A 30 -2.98 5.14 -4.99
N ASN A 31 -3.34 4.65 -6.19
CA ASN A 31 -3.78 5.49 -7.31
C ASN A 31 -2.80 6.63 -7.61
N GLY A 32 -1.50 6.34 -7.51
CA GLY A 32 -0.47 7.33 -7.80
C GLY A 32 -0.11 8.24 -6.63
N GLU A 33 -0.72 8.05 -5.47
CA GLU A 33 -0.41 8.82 -4.28
C GLU A 33 0.34 7.97 -3.28
N GLU A 34 1.39 8.52 -2.70
CA GLU A 34 2.20 7.80 -1.73
C GLU A 34 1.64 7.92 -0.32
N TYR A 35 1.64 6.79 0.36
CA TYR A 35 1.23 6.71 1.76
C TYR A 35 2.22 5.86 2.53
N LYS A 36 2.44 6.23 3.77
CA LYS A 36 3.23 5.41 4.69
C LYS A 36 2.30 4.87 5.75
N VAL A 37 2.27 3.55 5.86
CA VAL A 37 1.39 2.88 6.79
C VAL A 37 2.23 2.12 7.80
N GLN A 38 2.06 2.45 9.06
CA GLN A 38 2.73 1.72 10.12
C GLN A 38 1.92 0.45 10.42
N MET A 39 2.57 -0.69 10.27
CA MET A 39 1.93 -1.96 10.55
C MET A 39 2.22 -2.36 11.99
N GLU A 40 1.23 -2.99 12.62
CA GLU A 40 1.42 -3.48 13.96
C GLU A 40 2.17 -4.79 13.93
N ALA A 41 3.22 -4.89 14.73
CA ALA A 41 3.95 -6.12 14.88
C ALA A 41 3.19 -7.05 15.83
N PRO A 42 3.18 -8.37 15.59
CA PRO A 42 2.54 -9.31 16.49
C PRO A 42 3.24 -9.39 17.85
#